data_b934c280b175758927fbaf18e6470cf8
#
_entry.id   b934c280b175758927fbaf18e6470cf8
#
_cell.length_a   1.000
_cell.length_b   1.000
_cell.length_c   1.000
_cell.angle_alpha   90.00
_cell.angle_beta   90.00
_cell.angle_gamma   90.00
#
_symmetry.space_group_name_H-M   'P 1'
#
loop_
_entity.id
_entity.type
_entity.pdbx_description
1 polymer ?
#
loop_
_entity_poly.entity_id
_entity_poly.type
_entity_poly.pdbx_seq_one_letter_code
_entity_poly.pdbx_strand_id
1 'polypeptide(L)'
;MRGIRSLYNENKTFVLLFFSVLAGILILRLFLSVWGKIPTDEYRILNKMCVEVRHEDGTVDCYDSHLFNFSSEKDRITIRIPLEKSWKKEHQSINFFFYNSEVKAYYKDQLLASYGTNLKRHMIGHIRVAIPVPEEAFGEEIRVEITPKIRFMENNFDEPVLMSERDALFFSIIGLETSYAIFVMTLIATFIAMVAFAVFSLRHHYAREGFWLTTMIFAITLWHLGNSGMMYMLTDCEDLNAVSEYIGMYLLLSAAPLYASHETERPRVRRFLKISGGILFSFFVLTLFLYFLPTGYTYVWHLRIAQGVQIVMLLSTVLSLMFPGRMVKNNSDRILGFGLIFVALLGIMEQVRLILSARVSERWPRFMQLFVKIHYSKVMILVMIFVFITAFSFKLIMVMQKAMEDEHLRVLAFTDNLSGLGNRQFLQRKIDLLDSQRATGYAVIFMDINDLKYTNDHFGHDCGDQLIKMVSNAIKDAVDNANGFCGRSGGDEFVAVIFPEHLVVNVAKQIREDLEAIKEREKVPFPVSLSIGVAGYSELAAAEHLAEKDFISADYVIRKADKRMYKDKCRYREQRDKAEMKV
;
A
#
# COMPACT_ATOMS: atom_id res chain seq x y z
N MET A 1 29.39 19.49 -5.46
CA MET A 1 29.44 18.17 -6.09
C MET A 1 29.54 16.99 -5.11
N ARG A 2 30.24 17.08 -3.95
CA ARG A 2 30.27 15.99 -2.95
C ARG A 2 28.91 15.68 -2.32
N GLY A 3 28.07 16.67 -2.05
CA GLY A 3 26.74 16.48 -1.47
C GLY A 3 25.74 15.75 -2.39
N ILE A 4 25.81 15.99 -3.71
CA ILE A 4 24.96 15.32 -4.71
C ILE A 4 25.36 13.85 -4.89
N ARG A 5 26.66 13.52 -4.82
CA ARG A 5 27.16 12.15 -4.88
C ARG A 5 26.81 11.33 -3.63
N SER A 6 26.80 11.94 -2.44
CA SER A 6 26.38 11.28 -1.19
C SER A 6 24.87 11.00 -1.22
N LEU A 7 24.06 11.98 -1.64
CA LEU A 7 22.62 11.80 -1.85
C LEU A 7 22.29 10.72 -2.91
N TYR A 8 23.08 10.62 -3.98
CA TYR A 8 22.91 9.61 -5.02
C TYR A 8 23.25 8.21 -4.51
N ASN A 9 24.33 8.04 -3.72
CA ASN A 9 24.73 6.73 -3.19
C ASN A 9 23.78 6.23 -2.07
N GLU A 10 23.27 7.14 -1.24
CA GLU A 10 22.25 6.82 -0.23
C GLU A 10 20.87 6.47 -0.84
N ASN A 11 20.59 6.98 -2.06
CA ASN A 11 19.30 6.80 -2.72
C ASN A 11 19.37 5.94 -4.00
N LYS A 12 20.47 5.23 -4.25
CA LYS A 12 20.66 4.45 -5.48
C LYS A 12 19.56 3.42 -5.72
N THR A 13 19.13 2.73 -4.68
CA THR A 13 18.05 1.73 -4.74
C THR A 13 16.70 2.39 -5.05
N PHE A 14 16.47 3.58 -4.51
CA PHE A 14 15.28 4.37 -4.77
C PHE A 14 15.23 4.88 -6.21
N VAL A 15 16.32 5.46 -6.71
CA VAL A 15 16.42 5.94 -8.09
C VAL A 15 16.19 4.79 -9.07
N LEU A 16 16.74 3.60 -8.78
CA LEU A 16 16.50 2.39 -9.58
C LEU A 16 15.04 1.93 -9.54
N LEU A 17 14.41 1.90 -8.37
CA LEU A 17 13.01 1.52 -8.23
C LEU A 17 12.09 2.52 -8.95
N PHE A 18 12.37 3.82 -8.83
CA PHE A 18 11.67 4.89 -9.54
C PHE A 18 11.72 4.69 -11.06
N PHE A 19 12.92 4.53 -11.61
CA PHE A 19 13.07 4.33 -13.05
C PHE A 19 12.49 3.00 -13.52
N SER A 20 12.51 1.95 -12.68
CA SER A 20 11.89 0.66 -13.02
C SER A 20 10.37 0.77 -13.08
N VAL A 21 9.72 1.46 -12.14
CA VAL A 21 8.27 1.69 -12.16
C VAL A 21 7.89 2.59 -13.34
N LEU A 22 8.64 3.68 -13.57
CA LEU A 22 8.41 4.57 -14.70
C LEU A 22 8.60 3.84 -16.04
N ALA A 23 9.65 3.03 -16.17
CA ALA A 23 9.88 2.20 -17.34
C ALA A 23 8.76 1.18 -17.52
N GLY A 24 8.28 0.53 -16.46
CA GLY A 24 7.14 -0.40 -16.50
C GLY A 24 5.87 0.27 -17.02
N ILE A 25 5.55 1.48 -16.54
CA ILE A 25 4.41 2.27 -17.01
C ILE A 25 4.59 2.67 -18.48
N LEU A 26 5.79 3.10 -18.88
CA LEU A 26 6.08 3.46 -20.27
C LEU A 26 6.03 2.25 -21.20
N ILE A 27 6.54 1.09 -20.78
CA ILE A 27 6.48 -0.17 -21.53
C ILE A 27 5.03 -0.61 -21.68
N LEU A 28 4.25 -0.58 -20.62
CA LEU A 28 2.82 -0.91 -20.65
C LEU A 28 2.08 0.03 -21.61
N ARG A 29 2.35 1.33 -21.54
CA ARG A 29 1.75 2.32 -22.44
C ARG A 29 2.17 2.07 -23.90
N LEU A 30 3.45 1.77 -24.16
CA LEU A 30 3.94 1.44 -25.48
C LEU A 30 3.29 0.16 -26.01
N PHE A 31 3.22 -0.88 -25.18
CA PHE A 31 2.55 -2.13 -25.52
C PHE A 31 1.07 -1.91 -25.89
N LEU A 32 0.33 -1.19 -25.05
CA LEU A 32 -1.08 -0.87 -25.30
C LEU A 32 -1.24 0.04 -26.55
N SER A 33 -0.30 0.96 -26.81
CA SER A 33 -0.36 1.82 -28.00
C SER A 33 -0.04 1.10 -29.31
N VAL A 34 0.72 0.02 -29.25
CA VAL A 34 1.06 -0.80 -30.46
C VAL A 34 -0.02 -1.85 -30.72
N TRP A 35 -0.54 -2.48 -29.66
CA TRP A 35 -1.54 -3.56 -29.78
C TRP A 35 -2.99 -3.03 -29.80
N GLY A 36 -3.21 -1.81 -29.32
CA GLY A 36 -4.54 -1.20 -29.22
C GLY A 36 -4.95 -0.31 -30.40
N LYS A 37 -4.18 -0.25 -31.47
CA LYS A 37 -4.60 0.50 -32.65
C LYS A 37 -5.63 -0.32 -33.42
N ILE A 38 -6.89 0.12 -33.33
CA ILE A 38 -7.91 -0.31 -34.27
C ILE A 38 -7.54 0.31 -35.62
N PRO A 39 -7.49 -0.47 -36.70
CA PRO A 39 -7.26 0.07 -38.03
C PRO A 39 -8.23 1.20 -38.30
N THR A 40 -7.77 2.34 -38.81
CA THR A 40 -8.58 3.52 -39.11
C THR A 40 -9.67 3.25 -40.18
N ASP A 41 -9.58 2.13 -40.87
CA ASP A 41 -10.55 1.69 -41.89
C ASP A 41 -11.77 0.98 -41.30
N GLU A 42 -11.76 0.67 -39.98
CA GLU A 42 -12.83 -0.08 -39.32
C GLU A 42 -13.85 0.81 -38.61
N TYR A 43 -13.58 2.11 -38.45
CA TYR A 43 -14.53 3.06 -37.88
C TYR A 43 -14.64 4.35 -38.71
N ARG A 44 -15.77 5.03 -38.61
CA ARG A 44 -16.00 6.32 -39.25
C ARG A 44 -16.59 7.32 -38.29
N ILE A 45 -16.00 8.49 -38.24
CA ILE A 45 -16.52 9.62 -37.48
C ILE A 45 -17.62 10.27 -38.31
N LEU A 46 -18.81 10.45 -37.72
CA LEU A 46 -19.98 10.99 -38.38
C LEU A 46 -20.04 12.52 -38.13
N ASN A 47 -19.33 13.28 -38.98
CA ASN A 47 -19.21 14.74 -38.81
C ASN A 47 -20.38 15.51 -39.41
N LYS A 48 -21.18 14.88 -40.30
CA LYS A 48 -22.34 15.50 -40.92
C LYS A 48 -23.60 15.06 -40.19
N MET A 49 -24.24 15.98 -39.50
CA MET A 49 -25.53 15.75 -38.83
C MET A 49 -26.31 17.05 -38.78
N CYS A 50 -27.63 16.96 -38.74
CA CYS A 50 -28.51 18.09 -38.50
C CYS A 50 -29.05 17.98 -37.08
N VAL A 51 -28.80 18.98 -36.24
CA VAL A 51 -29.28 19.05 -34.87
C VAL A 51 -30.32 20.16 -34.76
N GLU A 52 -31.53 19.80 -34.40
CA GLU A 52 -32.63 20.74 -34.11
C GLU A 52 -32.82 20.80 -32.60
N VAL A 53 -32.67 21.98 -32.03
CA VAL A 53 -32.96 22.26 -30.60
C VAL A 53 -34.26 23.06 -30.55
N ARG A 54 -35.32 22.46 -30.04
CA ARG A 54 -36.60 23.14 -29.80
C ARG A 54 -36.64 23.59 -28.34
N HIS A 55 -36.66 24.90 -28.14
CA HIS A 55 -36.74 25.54 -26.85
C HIS A 55 -38.17 25.56 -26.27
N GLU A 56 -38.26 25.79 -24.97
CA GLU A 56 -39.56 25.88 -24.24
C GLU A 56 -40.47 26.98 -24.79
N ASP A 57 -39.90 28.09 -25.30
CA ASP A 57 -40.63 29.21 -25.90
C ASP A 57 -41.11 28.94 -27.33
N GLY A 58 -40.85 27.76 -27.88
CA GLY A 58 -41.21 27.33 -29.23
C GLY A 58 -40.22 27.74 -30.31
N THR A 59 -39.14 28.43 -29.97
CA THR A 59 -38.06 28.74 -30.92
C THR A 59 -37.30 27.45 -31.29
N VAL A 60 -36.74 27.41 -32.48
CA VAL A 60 -35.98 26.26 -33.00
C VAL A 60 -34.63 26.75 -33.51
N ASP A 61 -33.56 26.27 -32.88
CA ASP A 61 -32.22 26.47 -33.37
C ASP A 61 -31.73 25.25 -34.15
N CYS A 62 -31.04 25.48 -35.27
CA CYS A 62 -30.48 24.42 -36.10
C CYS A 62 -28.95 24.52 -36.14
N TYR A 63 -28.28 23.36 -36.02
CA TYR A 63 -26.83 23.24 -36.05
C TYR A 63 -26.45 22.11 -37.02
N ASP A 64 -25.40 22.34 -37.83
CA ASP A 64 -24.86 21.33 -38.76
C ASP A 64 -23.64 20.59 -38.19
N SER A 65 -23.52 20.56 -36.88
CA SER A 65 -22.39 19.93 -36.18
C SER A 65 -22.82 19.31 -34.86
N HIS A 66 -21.90 18.51 -34.26
CA HIS A 66 -22.05 17.94 -32.92
C HIS A 66 -21.99 19.00 -31.80
N LEU A 67 -21.58 20.23 -32.13
CA LEU A 67 -21.51 21.34 -31.17
C LEU A 67 -22.82 22.14 -31.24
N PHE A 68 -23.67 21.95 -30.26
CA PHE A 68 -24.94 22.68 -30.14
C PHE A 68 -25.17 23.13 -28.69
N ASN A 69 -26.03 24.12 -28.51
CA ASN A 69 -26.38 24.65 -27.21
C ASN A 69 -27.84 24.40 -26.88
N PHE A 70 -28.13 24.06 -25.65
CA PHE A 70 -29.47 24.06 -25.09
C PHE A 70 -29.48 24.80 -23.73
N SER A 71 -30.61 25.40 -23.40
CA SER A 71 -30.72 26.35 -22.30
C SER A 71 -31.61 25.84 -21.16
N SER A 72 -32.44 24.85 -21.40
CA SER A 72 -33.44 24.38 -20.44
C SER A 72 -33.58 22.85 -20.44
N GLU A 73 -33.96 22.30 -19.27
CA GLU A 73 -34.36 20.88 -19.14
C GLU A 73 -35.59 20.52 -19.97
N LYS A 74 -36.36 21.55 -20.40
CA LYS A 74 -37.55 21.39 -21.25
C LYS A 74 -37.24 21.41 -22.72
N ASP A 75 -36.01 21.76 -23.11
CA ASP A 75 -35.60 21.71 -24.50
C ASP A 75 -35.68 20.28 -25.03
N ARG A 76 -36.02 20.16 -26.31
CA ARG A 76 -36.05 18.89 -27.03
C ARG A 76 -35.01 18.96 -28.14
N ILE A 77 -34.12 17.99 -28.16
CA ILE A 77 -33.03 17.93 -29.11
C ILE A 77 -33.29 16.76 -30.04
N THR A 78 -33.31 17.03 -31.35
CA THR A 78 -33.47 16.00 -32.39
C THR A 78 -32.22 16.03 -33.27
N ILE A 79 -31.49 14.94 -33.30
CA ILE A 79 -30.30 14.77 -34.13
C ILE A 79 -30.66 13.83 -35.28
N ARG A 80 -30.38 14.25 -36.50
CA ARG A 80 -30.52 13.44 -37.71
C ARG A 80 -29.15 13.12 -38.25
N ILE A 81 -28.82 11.84 -38.30
CA ILE A 81 -27.51 11.32 -38.69
C ILE A 81 -27.67 10.63 -40.04
N PRO A 82 -27.25 11.25 -41.15
CA PRO A 82 -27.33 10.63 -42.47
C PRO A 82 -26.30 9.53 -42.64
N LEU A 83 -26.67 8.41 -43.23
CA LEU A 83 -25.82 7.25 -43.50
C LEU A 83 -25.64 7.04 -45.00
N GLU A 84 -24.41 7.08 -45.48
CA GLU A 84 -24.12 6.82 -46.89
C GLU A 84 -24.22 5.32 -47.21
N LYS A 85 -24.78 4.98 -48.38
CA LYS A 85 -24.88 3.58 -48.86
C LYS A 85 -23.51 2.88 -48.94
N SER A 86 -22.46 3.65 -49.23
CA SER A 86 -21.08 3.15 -49.35
C SER A 86 -20.49 2.66 -48.01
N TRP A 87 -21.11 3.01 -46.90
CA TRP A 87 -20.62 2.66 -45.54
C TRP A 87 -21.19 1.35 -45.00
N LYS A 88 -22.11 0.74 -45.76
CA LYS A 88 -22.78 -0.49 -45.33
C LYS A 88 -21.77 -1.63 -45.07
N LYS A 89 -21.79 -2.13 -43.83
CA LYS A 89 -21.16 -3.38 -43.40
C LYS A 89 -22.12 -4.11 -42.45
N GLU A 90 -21.88 -5.40 -42.22
CA GLU A 90 -22.71 -6.19 -41.31
C GLU A 90 -22.49 -5.76 -39.83
N HIS A 91 -23.55 -5.87 -39.05
CA HIS A 91 -23.53 -5.64 -37.58
C HIS A 91 -22.85 -4.32 -37.15
N GLN A 92 -23.27 -3.21 -37.70
CA GLN A 92 -22.75 -1.89 -37.34
C GLN A 92 -23.61 -1.19 -36.29
N SER A 93 -22.97 -0.36 -35.49
CA SER A 93 -23.61 0.52 -34.50
C SER A 93 -23.03 1.93 -34.54
N ILE A 94 -23.86 2.91 -34.22
CA ILE A 94 -23.45 4.29 -33.97
C ILE A 94 -23.18 4.43 -32.47
N ASN A 95 -21.97 4.83 -32.11
CA ASN A 95 -21.54 4.93 -30.75
C ASN A 95 -21.14 6.36 -30.40
N PHE A 96 -21.60 6.85 -29.25
CA PHE A 96 -21.23 8.13 -28.66
C PHE A 96 -21.51 8.15 -27.17
N PHE A 97 -20.94 9.12 -26.45
CA PHE A 97 -21.26 9.37 -25.04
C PHE A 97 -22.18 10.57 -24.92
N PHE A 98 -23.13 10.47 -24.02
CA PHE A 98 -24.01 11.55 -23.65
C PHE A 98 -24.13 11.67 -22.13
N TYR A 99 -24.50 12.85 -21.64
CA TYR A 99 -24.50 13.12 -20.20
C TYR A 99 -25.89 13.57 -19.73
N ASN A 100 -26.37 12.98 -18.63
CA ASN A 100 -27.60 13.35 -17.91
C ASN A 100 -28.84 13.64 -18.81
N SER A 101 -29.05 12.79 -19.79
CA SER A 101 -30.18 12.92 -20.71
C SER A 101 -30.80 11.57 -21.03
N GLU A 102 -32.07 11.58 -21.32
CA GLU A 102 -32.77 10.45 -21.93
C GLU A 102 -32.52 10.48 -23.43
N VAL A 103 -32.10 9.35 -23.98
CA VAL A 103 -31.79 9.21 -25.44
C VAL A 103 -32.65 8.12 -26.02
N LYS A 104 -33.36 8.42 -27.13
CA LYS A 104 -34.10 7.46 -27.92
C LYS A 104 -33.66 7.55 -29.37
N ALA A 105 -33.36 6.43 -29.99
CA ALA A 105 -32.96 6.37 -31.38
C ALA A 105 -33.99 5.63 -32.21
N TYR A 106 -34.28 6.16 -33.39
CA TYR A 106 -35.31 5.64 -34.29
C TYR A 106 -34.77 5.52 -35.72
N TYR A 107 -35.19 4.47 -36.38
CA TYR A 107 -35.16 4.39 -37.83
C TYR A 107 -36.61 4.43 -38.35
N LYS A 108 -36.96 5.47 -39.12
CA LYS A 108 -38.35 5.81 -39.44
C LYS A 108 -39.14 5.93 -38.13
N ASP A 109 -40.12 5.05 -37.91
CA ASP A 109 -40.95 5.03 -36.70
C ASP A 109 -40.60 3.87 -35.74
N GLN A 110 -39.60 3.07 -36.09
CA GLN A 110 -39.17 1.95 -35.27
C GLN A 110 -38.12 2.40 -34.24
N LEU A 111 -38.37 2.14 -32.95
CA LEU A 111 -37.41 2.38 -31.89
C LEU A 111 -36.27 1.36 -31.98
N LEU A 112 -35.04 1.84 -32.16
CA LEU A 112 -33.84 1.02 -32.24
C LEU A 112 -33.16 0.83 -30.87
N ALA A 113 -33.11 1.91 -30.10
CA ALA A 113 -32.45 1.91 -28.77
C ALA A 113 -33.05 3.00 -27.86
N SER A 114 -33.02 2.76 -26.57
CA SER A 114 -33.51 3.70 -25.56
C SER A 114 -32.62 3.62 -24.31
N TYR A 115 -32.14 4.76 -23.86
CA TYR A 115 -31.23 4.90 -22.73
C TYR A 115 -31.74 5.95 -21.73
N GLY A 116 -31.56 5.73 -20.44
CA GLY A 116 -31.98 6.67 -19.41
C GLY A 116 -33.47 6.80 -19.18
N THR A 117 -34.32 5.91 -19.77
CA THR A 117 -35.77 5.97 -19.65
C THR A 117 -36.35 5.30 -18.42
N ASN A 118 -35.63 4.32 -17.86
CA ASN A 118 -36.10 3.49 -16.73
C ASN A 118 -35.68 4.03 -15.36
N LEU A 119 -35.02 5.18 -15.30
CA LEU A 119 -34.51 5.73 -14.06
C LEU A 119 -35.62 6.38 -13.24
N LYS A 120 -35.82 5.86 -12.06
CA LYS A 120 -36.69 6.48 -11.04
C LYS A 120 -36.11 7.78 -10.48
N ARG A 121 -34.87 8.14 -10.83
CA ARG A 121 -34.10 9.26 -10.30
C ARG A 121 -33.73 10.25 -11.41
N HIS A 122 -33.60 11.53 -11.06
CA HIS A 122 -33.36 12.62 -12.03
C HIS A 122 -31.92 12.73 -12.53
N MET A 123 -31.04 11.79 -12.17
CA MET A 123 -29.62 11.80 -12.55
C MET A 123 -29.24 10.51 -13.26
N ILE A 124 -28.65 10.64 -14.43
CA ILE A 124 -28.27 9.52 -15.29
C ILE A 124 -26.73 9.36 -15.36
N GLY A 125 -25.97 10.45 -15.18
CA GLY A 125 -24.52 10.49 -15.36
C GLY A 125 -24.11 10.42 -16.85
N HIS A 126 -22.88 10.00 -17.12
CA HIS A 126 -22.43 9.71 -18.48
C HIS A 126 -23.05 8.41 -18.98
N ILE A 127 -23.65 8.44 -20.16
CA ILE A 127 -24.25 7.28 -20.81
C ILE A 127 -23.45 6.96 -22.07
N ARG A 128 -23.09 5.71 -22.23
CA ARG A 128 -22.67 5.20 -23.54
C ARG A 128 -23.89 4.82 -24.34
N VAL A 129 -24.06 5.45 -25.49
CA VAL A 129 -25.11 5.14 -26.44
C VAL A 129 -24.52 4.27 -27.56
N ALA A 130 -25.09 3.10 -27.79
CA ALA A 130 -24.74 2.20 -28.88
C ALA A 130 -26.03 1.89 -29.66
N ILE A 131 -26.23 2.56 -30.79
CA ILE A 131 -27.42 2.41 -31.59
C ILE A 131 -27.16 1.35 -32.66
N PRO A 132 -27.82 0.19 -32.65
CA PRO A 132 -27.70 -0.78 -33.72
C PRO A 132 -28.23 -0.18 -35.02
N VAL A 133 -27.50 -0.30 -36.12
CA VAL A 133 -27.87 0.25 -37.41
C VAL A 133 -28.45 -0.86 -38.31
N PRO A 134 -29.74 -0.84 -38.62
CA PRO A 134 -30.33 -1.76 -39.58
C PRO A 134 -29.69 -1.58 -40.96
N GLU A 135 -29.54 -2.66 -41.72
CA GLU A 135 -28.93 -2.62 -43.04
C GLU A 135 -29.70 -1.72 -44.04
N GLU A 136 -31.01 -1.60 -43.84
CA GLU A 136 -31.90 -0.76 -44.67
C GLU A 136 -31.71 0.73 -44.39
N ALA A 137 -31.08 1.11 -43.25
CA ALA A 137 -30.89 2.51 -42.91
C ALA A 137 -29.74 3.17 -43.71
N PHE A 138 -28.90 2.38 -44.39
CA PHE A 138 -27.84 2.93 -45.23
C PHE A 138 -28.40 3.57 -46.51
N GLY A 139 -28.17 4.85 -46.65
CA GLY A 139 -28.74 5.73 -47.69
C GLY A 139 -29.91 6.56 -47.19
N GLU A 140 -30.29 6.42 -45.94
CA GLU A 140 -31.30 7.20 -45.22
C GLU A 140 -30.67 7.81 -43.94
N GLU A 141 -31.49 8.22 -42.99
CA GLU A 141 -31.01 8.82 -41.72
C GLU A 141 -31.49 8.08 -40.48
N ILE A 142 -30.71 8.11 -39.42
CA ILE A 142 -31.10 7.72 -38.07
C ILE A 142 -31.50 8.97 -37.31
N ARG A 143 -32.69 8.95 -36.70
CA ARG A 143 -33.18 10.03 -35.83
C ARG A 143 -32.91 9.70 -34.38
N VAL A 144 -32.21 10.60 -33.68
CA VAL A 144 -31.90 10.50 -32.23
C VAL A 144 -32.61 11.63 -31.52
N GLU A 145 -33.47 11.29 -30.58
CA GLU A 145 -34.21 12.24 -29.75
C GLU A 145 -33.55 12.26 -28.38
N ILE A 146 -33.20 13.46 -27.89
CA ILE A 146 -32.52 13.67 -26.61
C ILE A 146 -33.37 14.60 -25.75
N THR A 147 -33.65 14.15 -24.54
CA THR A 147 -34.36 14.93 -23.52
C THR A 147 -33.42 15.18 -22.34
N PRO A 148 -32.88 16.40 -22.19
CA PRO A 148 -32.04 16.76 -21.04
C PRO A 148 -32.84 16.60 -19.75
N LYS A 149 -32.15 16.11 -18.68
CA LYS A 149 -32.74 15.98 -17.35
C LYS A 149 -32.21 17.03 -16.37
N ILE A 150 -31.11 17.71 -16.70
CA ILE A 150 -30.44 18.68 -15.84
C ILE A 150 -29.88 19.84 -16.66
N ARG A 151 -30.10 21.07 -16.18
CA ARG A 151 -29.71 22.35 -16.81
C ARG A 151 -28.19 22.64 -16.86
N PHE A 152 -27.36 21.89 -16.13
CA PHE A 152 -25.96 22.26 -15.87
C PHE A 152 -24.93 21.48 -16.65
N MET A 153 -25.29 21.02 -17.82
CA MET A 153 -24.41 20.09 -18.51
C MET A 153 -23.54 20.76 -19.55
N GLU A 154 -22.31 20.27 -19.60
CA GLU A 154 -21.42 20.51 -20.71
C GLU A 154 -22.17 20.13 -21.99
N ASN A 155 -22.25 21.06 -22.94
CA ASN A 155 -22.81 20.82 -24.27
C ASN A 155 -21.85 19.93 -25.10
N ASN A 156 -21.16 19.01 -24.47
CA ASN A 156 -20.22 18.12 -25.11
C ASN A 156 -20.96 16.84 -25.49
N PHE A 157 -21.45 16.85 -26.68
CA PHE A 157 -21.83 15.67 -27.42
C PHE A 157 -20.59 15.19 -28.16
N ASP A 158 -20.09 14.01 -27.81
CA ASP A 158 -18.96 13.42 -28.50
C ASP A 158 -19.34 13.13 -29.96
N GLU A 159 -18.39 13.27 -30.89
CA GLU A 159 -18.61 12.95 -32.28
C GLU A 159 -19.08 11.49 -32.41
N PRO A 160 -20.28 11.22 -32.98
CA PRO A 160 -20.77 9.86 -33.17
C PRO A 160 -19.85 9.08 -34.11
N VAL A 161 -19.58 7.84 -33.74
CA VAL A 161 -18.70 6.95 -34.50
C VAL A 161 -19.46 5.73 -34.97
N LEU A 162 -19.44 5.49 -36.27
CA LEU A 162 -19.98 4.27 -36.89
C LEU A 162 -18.89 3.20 -36.90
N MET A 163 -19.16 2.04 -36.31
CA MET A 163 -18.26 0.90 -36.26
C MET A 163 -19.02 -0.41 -36.09
N SER A 164 -18.32 -1.55 -36.22
CA SER A 164 -18.93 -2.84 -35.89
C SER A 164 -19.27 -2.92 -34.40
N GLU A 165 -20.30 -3.67 -34.01
CA GLU A 165 -20.66 -3.88 -32.59
C GLU A 165 -19.52 -4.50 -31.80
N ARG A 166 -18.75 -5.40 -32.42
CA ARG A 166 -17.59 -6.03 -31.85
C ARG A 166 -16.46 -5.02 -31.55
N ASP A 167 -16.19 -4.15 -32.54
CA ASP A 167 -15.15 -3.14 -32.43
C ASP A 167 -15.55 -2.01 -31.48
N ALA A 168 -16.85 -1.75 -31.35
CA ALA A 168 -17.39 -0.77 -30.42
C ALA A 168 -17.07 -1.09 -28.97
N LEU A 169 -17.12 -2.37 -28.58
CA LEU A 169 -16.69 -2.80 -27.26
C LEU A 169 -15.17 -2.62 -27.10
N PHE A 170 -14.41 -3.04 -28.12
CA PHE A 170 -12.96 -2.98 -28.15
C PHE A 170 -12.44 -1.54 -28.21
N PHE A 171 -13.07 -0.68 -29.00
CA PHE A 171 -12.78 0.76 -29.09
C PHE A 171 -13.01 1.47 -27.78
N SER A 172 -14.06 1.13 -27.05
CA SER A 172 -14.33 1.66 -25.73
C SER A 172 -13.27 1.27 -24.69
N ILE A 173 -12.70 0.05 -24.81
CA ILE A 173 -11.67 -0.44 -23.87
C ILE A 173 -10.27 0.07 -24.23
N ILE A 174 -9.93 0.15 -25.52
CA ILE A 174 -8.56 0.40 -25.99
C ILE A 174 -8.42 1.74 -26.71
N GLY A 175 -9.43 2.16 -27.49
CA GLY A 175 -9.33 3.32 -28.40
C GLY A 175 -9.48 4.67 -27.71
N LEU A 176 -10.35 4.78 -26.72
CA LEU A 176 -10.56 6.03 -25.99
C LEU A 176 -9.50 6.27 -24.91
N GLU A 177 -9.02 5.21 -24.23
CA GLU A 177 -7.96 5.41 -23.25
C GLU A 177 -7.17 4.13 -22.95
N THR A 178 -5.94 4.08 -23.42
CA THR A 178 -4.92 3.11 -22.97
C THR A 178 -4.71 3.09 -21.45
N SER A 179 -5.24 4.09 -20.76
CA SER A 179 -5.19 4.27 -19.31
C SER A 179 -6.29 3.53 -18.55
N TYR A 180 -7.36 3.06 -19.22
CA TYR A 180 -8.52 2.46 -18.55
C TYR A 180 -8.16 1.28 -17.65
N ALA A 181 -7.39 0.33 -18.18
CA ALA A 181 -6.95 -0.84 -17.41
C ALA A 181 -6.17 -0.43 -16.17
N ILE A 182 -5.31 0.60 -16.28
CA ILE A 182 -4.53 1.13 -15.16
C ILE A 182 -5.47 1.71 -14.09
N PHE A 183 -6.48 2.48 -14.49
CA PHE A 183 -7.42 3.08 -13.54
C PHE A 183 -8.30 2.04 -12.84
N VAL A 184 -8.77 1.02 -13.56
CA VAL A 184 -9.55 -0.08 -12.97
C VAL A 184 -8.68 -0.88 -11.99
N MET A 185 -7.45 -1.25 -12.38
CA MET A 185 -6.53 -1.95 -11.49
C MET A 185 -6.19 -1.09 -10.25
N THR A 186 -6.03 0.21 -10.43
CA THR A 186 -5.81 1.15 -9.33
C THR A 186 -7.02 1.21 -8.40
N LEU A 187 -8.24 1.25 -8.94
CA LEU A 187 -9.48 1.25 -8.15
C LEU A 187 -9.56 0.00 -7.27
N ILE A 188 -9.36 -1.17 -7.87
CA ILE A 188 -9.41 -2.46 -7.15
C ILE A 188 -8.30 -2.53 -6.10
N ALA A 189 -7.05 -2.23 -6.48
CA ALA A 189 -5.91 -2.30 -5.57
C ALA A 189 -6.06 -1.33 -4.39
N THR A 190 -6.52 -0.11 -4.63
CA THR A 190 -6.73 0.89 -3.57
C THR A 190 -7.92 0.54 -2.69
N PHE A 191 -8.97 -0.08 -3.21
CA PHE A 191 -10.08 -0.60 -2.41
C PHE A 191 -9.60 -1.70 -1.45
N ILE A 192 -8.85 -2.69 -1.95
CA ILE A 192 -8.28 -3.77 -1.12
C ILE A 192 -7.36 -3.17 -0.04
N ALA A 193 -6.48 -2.25 -0.42
CA ALA A 193 -5.57 -1.59 0.51
C ALA A 193 -6.33 -0.76 1.56
N MET A 194 -7.38 -0.05 1.17
CA MET A 194 -8.23 0.73 2.08
C MET A 194 -8.89 -0.18 3.13
N VAL A 195 -9.44 -1.32 2.72
CA VAL A 195 -10.04 -2.31 3.64
C VAL A 195 -8.98 -2.88 4.57
N ALA A 196 -7.81 -3.25 4.06
CA ALA A 196 -6.69 -3.74 4.87
C ALA A 196 -6.25 -2.71 5.91
N PHE A 197 -6.02 -1.46 5.52
CA PHE A 197 -5.65 -0.39 6.45
C PHE A 197 -6.77 -0.05 7.45
N ALA A 198 -8.05 -0.17 7.06
CA ALA A 198 -9.17 0.00 7.98
C ALA A 198 -9.10 -1.04 9.12
N VAL A 199 -8.89 -2.33 8.78
CA VAL A 199 -8.75 -3.41 9.77
C VAL A 199 -7.52 -3.20 10.65
N PHE A 200 -6.36 -2.87 10.05
CA PHE A 200 -5.13 -2.62 10.81
C PHE A 200 -5.24 -1.38 11.71
N SER A 201 -6.01 -0.37 11.32
CA SER A 201 -6.20 0.86 12.09
C SER A 201 -6.94 0.66 13.42
N LEU A 202 -7.64 -0.46 13.58
CA LEU A 202 -8.28 -0.85 14.84
C LEU A 202 -7.26 -1.20 15.93
N ARG A 203 -6.08 -1.71 15.52
CA ARG A 203 -5.01 -2.13 16.45
C ARG A 203 -3.80 -1.19 16.46
N HIS A 204 -3.53 -0.53 15.33
CA HIS A 204 -2.30 0.24 15.12
C HIS A 204 -2.59 1.66 14.65
N HIS A 205 -2.20 2.63 15.44
CA HIS A 205 -2.48 4.05 15.18
C HIS A 205 -1.85 4.56 13.86
N TYR A 206 -0.67 4.06 13.49
CA TYR A 206 0.03 4.43 12.26
C TYR A 206 -0.69 3.97 10.97
N ALA A 207 -1.55 2.95 11.05
CA ALA A 207 -2.32 2.47 9.90
C ALA A 207 -3.41 3.46 9.45
N ARG A 208 -3.80 4.42 10.32
CA ARG A 208 -4.80 5.46 9.99
C ARG A 208 -4.34 6.41 8.90
N GLU A 209 -3.06 6.71 8.85
CA GLU A 209 -2.47 7.51 7.77
C GLU A 209 -2.62 6.79 6.42
N GLY A 210 -2.25 5.50 6.37
CA GLY A 210 -2.40 4.66 5.19
C GLY A 210 -3.87 4.53 4.74
N PHE A 211 -4.80 4.42 5.67
CA PHE A 211 -6.23 4.38 5.38
C PHE A 211 -6.72 5.63 4.64
N TRP A 212 -6.44 6.84 5.16
CA TRP A 212 -6.88 8.06 4.50
C TRP A 212 -6.17 8.31 3.18
N LEU A 213 -4.89 7.95 3.07
CA LEU A 213 -4.14 8.08 1.84
C LEU A 213 -4.68 7.16 0.73
N THR A 214 -4.94 5.89 1.04
CA THR A 214 -5.55 4.96 0.09
C THR A 214 -6.98 5.35 -0.26
N THR A 215 -7.74 5.90 0.70
CA THR A 215 -9.06 6.46 0.47
C THR A 215 -9.03 7.64 -0.52
N MET A 216 -8.02 8.50 -0.45
CA MET A 216 -7.85 9.61 -1.42
C MET A 216 -7.60 9.09 -2.83
N ILE A 217 -6.71 8.09 -3.01
CA ILE A 217 -6.41 7.53 -4.33
C ILE A 217 -7.66 6.84 -4.89
N PHE A 218 -8.35 6.05 -4.08
CA PHE A 218 -9.60 5.41 -4.45
C PHE A 218 -10.65 6.44 -4.89
N ALA A 219 -10.83 7.51 -4.09
CA ALA A 219 -11.79 8.57 -4.35
C ALA A 219 -11.51 9.32 -5.67
N ILE A 220 -10.24 9.68 -5.92
CA ILE A 220 -9.83 10.35 -7.16
C ILE A 220 -10.04 9.44 -8.36
N THR A 221 -9.70 8.15 -8.24
CA THR A 221 -9.85 7.18 -9.32
C THR A 221 -11.33 6.93 -9.64
N LEU A 222 -12.15 6.76 -8.59
CA LEU A 222 -13.60 6.59 -8.74
C LEU A 222 -14.24 7.83 -9.38
N TRP A 223 -13.86 9.02 -8.93
CA TRP A 223 -14.33 10.28 -9.54
C TRP A 223 -13.96 10.36 -11.01
N HIS A 224 -12.71 10.04 -11.37
CA HIS A 224 -12.26 10.08 -12.75
C HIS A 224 -13.01 9.08 -13.64
N LEU A 225 -13.17 7.84 -13.18
CA LEU A 225 -13.90 6.81 -13.93
C LEU A 225 -15.39 7.20 -14.13
N GLY A 226 -16.01 7.80 -13.11
CA GLY A 226 -17.38 8.32 -13.21
C GLY A 226 -17.47 9.50 -14.19
N ASN A 227 -16.63 10.50 -14.01
CA ASN A 227 -16.64 11.74 -14.83
C ASN A 227 -16.25 11.50 -16.31
N SER A 228 -15.46 10.47 -16.59
CA SER A 228 -15.10 10.10 -17.98
C SER A 228 -16.07 9.12 -18.64
N GLY A 229 -17.12 8.69 -17.95
CA GLY A 229 -18.06 7.68 -18.44
C GLY A 229 -17.50 6.26 -18.47
N MET A 230 -16.28 6.04 -18.00
CA MET A 230 -15.63 4.72 -18.03
C MET A 230 -16.24 3.72 -17.05
N MET A 231 -17.01 4.16 -16.05
CA MET A 231 -17.74 3.27 -15.14
C MET A 231 -18.74 2.38 -15.86
N TYR A 232 -19.27 2.83 -17.00
CA TYR A 232 -20.18 2.04 -17.85
C TYR A 232 -19.55 0.73 -18.34
N MET A 233 -18.22 0.66 -18.39
CA MET A 233 -17.52 -0.57 -18.78
C MET A 233 -17.38 -1.57 -17.64
N LEU A 234 -17.57 -1.13 -16.40
CA LEU A 234 -17.49 -1.98 -15.20
C LEU A 234 -18.85 -2.51 -14.79
N THR A 235 -19.92 -1.76 -15.08
CA THR A 235 -21.26 -2.10 -14.64
C THR A 235 -22.33 -1.50 -15.54
N ASP A 236 -23.34 -2.28 -15.86
CA ASP A 236 -24.54 -1.82 -16.56
C ASP A 236 -25.54 -1.11 -15.64
N CYS A 237 -25.19 -0.93 -14.37
CA CYS A 237 -26.03 -0.25 -13.40
C CYS A 237 -25.96 1.27 -13.59
N GLU A 238 -26.94 1.86 -14.27
CA GLU A 238 -27.03 3.28 -14.58
C GLU A 238 -26.99 4.16 -13.31
N ASP A 239 -27.65 3.73 -12.23
CA ASP A 239 -27.61 4.42 -10.92
C ASP A 239 -26.20 4.48 -10.32
N LEU A 240 -25.42 3.40 -10.42
CA LEU A 240 -24.06 3.36 -9.90
C LEU A 240 -23.11 4.20 -10.76
N ASN A 241 -23.29 4.17 -12.09
CA ASN A 241 -22.54 5.01 -13.01
C ASN A 241 -22.79 6.49 -12.72
N ALA A 242 -24.04 6.88 -12.52
CA ALA A 242 -24.45 8.25 -12.20
C ALA A 242 -23.86 8.76 -10.87
N VAL A 243 -23.82 7.91 -9.85
CA VAL A 243 -23.41 8.32 -8.50
C VAL A 243 -21.92 8.22 -8.23
N SER A 244 -21.19 7.41 -9.00
CA SER A 244 -19.76 7.13 -8.77
C SER A 244 -18.87 8.38 -8.78
N GLU A 245 -19.13 9.30 -9.68
CA GLU A 245 -18.44 10.60 -9.76
C GLU A 245 -18.62 11.39 -8.47
N TYR A 246 -19.83 11.48 -7.96
CA TYR A 246 -20.15 12.23 -6.74
C TYR A 246 -19.60 11.55 -5.49
N ILE A 247 -19.69 10.22 -5.41
CA ILE A 247 -19.06 9.45 -4.33
C ILE A 247 -17.57 9.76 -4.27
N GLY A 248 -16.86 9.69 -5.40
CA GLY A 248 -15.45 10.02 -5.47
C GLY A 248 -15.13 11.44 -5.04
N MET A 249 -15.89 12.44 -5.55
CA MET A 249 -15.69 13.84 -5.22
C MET A 249 -15.90 14.13 -3.72
N TYR A 250 -17.00 13.65 -3.13
CA TYR A 250 -17.31 13.93 -1.72
C TYR A 250 -16.42 13.14 -0.76
N LEU A 251 -16.02 11.94 -1.13
CA LEU A 251 -15.09 11.15 -0.35
C LEU A 251 -13.70 11.80 -0.33
N LEU A 252 -13.23 12.34 -1.46
CA LEU A 252 -11.97 13.09 -1.54
C LEU A 252 -12.03 14.36 -0.69
N LEU A 253 -13.16 15.08 -0.73
CA LEU A 253 -13.40 16.30 0.04
C LEU A 253 -13.23 16.07 1.55
N SER A 254 -13.61 14.90 2.05
CA SER A 254 -13.48 14.52 3.46
C SER A 254 -12.13 13.88 3.79
N ALA A 255 -11.59 13.04 2.92
CA ALA A 255 -10.37 12.28 3.16
C ALA A 255 -9.11 13.16 3.21
N ALA A 256 -9.02 14.19 2.36
CA ALA A 256 -7.85 15.07 2.29
C ALA A 256 -7.58 15.84 3.60
N PRO A 257 -8.55 16.54 4.22
CA PRO A 257 -8.32 17.20 5.51
C PRO A 257 -8.11 16.20 6.66
N LEU A 258 -8.76 15.04 6.64
CA LEU A 258 -8.55 13.99 7.65
C LEU A 258 -7.12 13.46 7.57
N TYR A 259 -6.61 13.17 6.38
CA TYR A 259 -5.20 12.82 6.18
C TYR A 259 -4.28 13.93 6.71
N ALA A 260 -4.45 15.18 6.26
CA ALA A 260 -3.62 16.31 6.67
C ALA A 260 -3.67 16.57 8.19
N SER A 261 -4.76 16.20 8.85
CA SER A 261 -4.87 16.29 10.30
C SER A 261 -3.91 15.37 11.05
N HIS A 262 -3.49 14.25 10.44
CA HIS A 262 -2.50 13.34 11.02
C HIS A 262 -1.06 13.85 10.80
N GLU A 263 -0.82 14.57 9.71
CA GLU A 263 0.50 15.08 9.34
C GLU A 263 0.90 16.38 10.09
N THR A 264 -0.06 17.20 10.51
CA THR A 264 0.24 18.49 11.14
C THR A 264 0.53 18.38 12.63
N GLU A 265 1.61 19.02 13.11
CA GLU A 265 1.95 19.13 14.53
C GLU A 265 1.22 20.26 15.26
N ARG A 266 0.67 21.22 14.52
CA ARG A 266 -0.02 22.39 15.11
C ARG A 266 -1.38 21.98 15.69
N PRO A 267 -1.61 22.06 17.01
CA PRO A 267 -2.82 21.51 17.63
C PRO A 267 -4.10 22.20 17.19
N ARG A 268 -4.05 23.51 16.90
CA ARG A 268 -5.21 24.26 16.42
C ARG A 268 -5.58 23.86 14.98
N VAL A 269 -4.58 23.75 14.09
CA VAL A 269 -4.78 23.34 12.70
C VAL A 269 -5.26 21.89 12.65
N ARG A 270 -4.63 21.00 13.41
CA ARG A 270 -5.04 19.59 13.53
C ARG A 270 -6.51 19.47 13.94
N ARG A 271 -6.93 20.21 14.97
CA ARG A 271 -8.33 20.21 15.44
C ARG A 271 -9.28 20.72 14.36
N PHE A 272 -8.94 21.81 13.69
CA PHE A 272 -9.72 22.37 12.58
C PHE A 272 -9.89 21.34 11.45
N LEU A 273 -8.80 20.76 10.93
CA LEU A 273 -8.83 19.77 9.84
C LEU A 273 -9.59 18.51 10.23
N LYS A 274 -9.43 18.04 11.47
CA LYS A 274 -10.15 16.86 11.97
C LYS A 274 -11.64 17.10 12.09
N ILE A 275 -12.05 18.24 12.61
CA ILE A 275 -13.47 18.59 12.76
C ILE A 275 -14.11 18.83 11.40
N SER A 276 -13.49 19.64 10.53
CA SER A 276 -14.03 19.94 9.20
C SER A 276 -14.10 18.67 8.33
N GLY A 277 -13.04 17.84 8.33
CA GLY A 277 -13.05 16.57 7.63
C GLY A 277 -14.10 15.60 8.15
N GLY A 278 -14.31 15.55 9.48
CA GLY A 278 -15.36 14.75 10.10
C GLY A 278 -16.78 15.21 9.72
N ILE A 279 -17.03 16.52 9.71
CA ILE A 279 -18.31 17.09 9.25
C ILE A 279 -18.57 16.75 7.79
N LEU A 280 -17.55 16.92 6.93
CA LEU A 280 -17.64 16.59 5.50
C LEU A 280 -17.87 15.10 5.26
N PHE A 281 -17.24 14.24 6.04
CA PHE A 281 -17.46 12.80 5.98
C PHE A 281 -18.89 12.42 6.40
N SER A 282 -19.38 13.03 7.48
CA SER A 282 -20.78 12.83 7.93
C SER A 282 -21.77 13.32 6.88
N PHE A 283 -21.47 14.45 6.24
CA PHE A 283 -22.28 14.96 5.13
C PHE A 283 -22.26 14.03 3.93
N PHE A 284 -21.09 13.47 3.57
CA PHE A 284 -20.96 12.45 2.53
C PHE A 284 -21.83 11.23 2.83
N VAL A 285 -21.77 10.68 4.04
CA VAL A 285 -22.58 9.52 4.44
C VAL A 285 -24.06 9.83 4.36
N LEU A 286 -24.47 11.02 4.85
CA LEU A 286 -25.85 11.47 4.79
C LEU A 286 -26.35 11.60 3.34
N THR A 287 -25.59 12.24 2.46
CA THR A 287 -25.97 12.44 1.06
C THR A 287 -26.04 11.11 0.32
N LEU A 288 -25.12 10.18 0.60
CA LEU A 288 -25.15 8.84 0.04
C LEU A 288 -26.41 8.07 0.48
N PHE A 289 -26.74 8.15 1.77
CA PHE A 289 -27.96 7.55 2.31
C PHE A 289 -29.24 8.14 1.67
N LEU A 290 -29.32 9.47 1.58
CA LEU A 290 -30.46 10.16 0.95
C LEU A 290 -30.61 9.80 -0.54
N TYR A 291 -29.51 9.57 -1.24
CA TYR A 291 -29.54 9.17 -2.64
C TYR A 291 -30.22 7.80 -2.83
N PHE A 292 -30.01 6.85 -1.92
CA PHE A 292 -30.62 5.52 -2.03
C PHE A 292 -32.05 5.46 -1.49
N LEU A 293 -32.51 6.49 -0.77
CA LEU A 293 -33.92 6.59 -0.37
C LEU A 293 -34.80 7.11 -1.51
N PRO A 294 -36.10 6.79 -1.53
CA PRO A 294 -37.06 7.29 -2.54
C PRO A 294 -37.47 8.75 -2.29
N THR A 295 -36.49 9.63 -2.04
CA THR A 295 -36.72 11.05 -1.66
C THR A 295 -36.67 12.01 -2.85
N GLY A 296 -36.31 11.54 -4.06
CA GLY A 296 -36.03 12.40 -5.21
C GLY A 296 -34.75 13.26 -5.03
N TYR A 297 -33.94 12.98 -4.01
CA TYR A 297 -32.68 13.69 -3.77
C TYR A 297 -31.68 13.46 -4.90
N THR A 298 -31.03 14.55 -5.36
CA THR A 298 -29.94 14.52 -6.34
C THR A 298 -28.75 15.33 -5.83
N TYR A 299 -27.54 14.90 -6.20
CA TYR A 299 -26.30 15.61 -5.84
C TYR A 299 -26.17 17.00 -6.52
N VAL A 300 -26.89 17.25 -7.58
CA VAL A 300 -26.82 18.50 -8.36
C VAL A 300 -27.24 19.73 -7.54
N TRP A 301 -28.14 19.58 -6.58
CA TRP A 301 -28.66 20.70 -5.78
C TRP A 301 -27.56 21.50 -5.05
N HIS A 302 -26.50 20.83 -4.63
CA HIS A 302 -25.42 21.46 -3.88
C HIS A 302 -24.03 21.27 -4.51
N LEU A 303 -23.96 20.77 -5.76
CA LEU A 303 -22.70 20.49 -6.46
C LEU A 303 -21.76 21.71 -6.50
N ARG A 304 -22.27 22.91 -6.86
CA ARG A 304 -21.47 24.14 -6.90
C ARG A 304 -20.92 24.54 -5.54
N ILE A 305 -21.72 24.39 -4.50
CA ILE A 305 -21.28 24.65 -3.11
C ILE A 305 -20.18 23.66 -2.74
N ALA A 306 -20.38 22.38 -3.04
CA ALA A 306 -19.39 21.33 -2.78
C ALA A 306 -18.07 21.58 -3.51
N GLN A 307 -18.10 22.00 -4.79
CA GLN A 307 -16.90 22.38 -5.55
C GLN A 307 -16.18 23.56 -4.91
N GLY A 308 -16.90 24.60 -4.49
CA GLY A 308 -16.31 25.73 -3.76
C GLY A 308 -15.66 25.32 -2.44
N VAL A 309 -16.35 24.49 -1.65
CA VAL A 309 -15.81 23.93 -0.40
C VAL A 309 -14.58 23.06 -0.67
N GLN A 310 -14.57 22.28 -1.75
CA GLN A 310 -13.43 21.45 -2.14
C GLN A 310 -12.18 22.30 -2.42
N ILE A 311 -12.32 23.39 -3.16
CA ILE A 311 -11.21 24.32 -3.43
C ILE A 311 -10.65 24.88 -2.11
N VAL A 312 -11.52 25.35 -1.22
CA VAL A 312 -11.12 25.90 0.08
C VAL A 312 -10.42 24.85 0.95
N MET A 313 -10.93 23.63 0.97
CA MET A 313 -10.34 22.52 1.75
C MET A 313 -9.02 22.04 1.16
N LEU A 314 -8.88 21.98 -0.16
CA LEU A 314 -7.61 21.67 -0.82
C LEU A 314 -6.57 22.76 -0.53
N LEU A 315 -6.94 24.04 -0.61
CA LEU A 315 -6.05 25.16 -0.25
C LEU A 315 -5.63 25.09 1.22
N SER A 316 -6.56 24.83 2.14
CA SER A 316 -6.24 24.69 3.57
C SER A 316 -5.32 23.51 3.85
N THR A 317 -5.49 22.39 3.11
CA THR A 317 -4.61 21.23 3.16
C THR A 317 -3.21 21.59 2.66
N VAL A 318 -3.08 22.24 1.51
CA VAL A 318 -1.81 22.74 0.97
C VAL A 318 -1.10 23.64 1.98
N LEU A 319 -1.81 24.64 2.51
CA LEU A 319 -1.25 25.58 3.49
C LEU A 319 -0.80 24.85 4.77
N SER A 320 -1.55 23.85 5.24
CA SER A 320 -1.18 23.08 6.42
C SER A 320 0.09 22.23 6.20
N LEU A 321 0.29 21.75 4.98
CA LEU A 321 1.46 20.97 4.58
C LEU A 321 2.67 21.86 4.27
N MET A 322 2.47 23.08 3.77
CA MET A 322 3.57 24.04 3.47
C MET A 322 4.21 24.65 4.71
N PHE A 323 3.44 24.89 5.79
CA PHE A 323 3.96 25.52 6.99
C PHE A 323 4.53 24.47 7.96
N PRO A 324 5.86 24.47 8.17
CA PRO A 324 6.54 23.35 8.79
C PRO A 324 6.29 23.23 10.30
N GLY A 325 5.83 22.09 10.72
CA GLY A 325 6.15 21.51 12.01
C GLY A 325 6.92 20.22 11.80
N ARG A 326 6.54 19.39 10.82
CA ARG A 326 7.03 18.02 10.66
C ARG A 326 7.55 17.65 9.28
N MET A 327 7.30 18.43 8.24
CA MET A 327 7.71 18.14 6.85
C MET A 327 9.22 17.87 6.65
N VAL A 328 10.02 17.98 7.71
CA VAL A 328 11.48 18.03 7.62
C VAL A 328 12.16 16.83 8.22
N LYS A 329 11.45 15.92 8.93
CA LYS A 329 12.12 14.83 9.65
C LYS A 329 12.64 13.72 8.74
N ASN A 330 11.87 13.30 7.74
CA ASN A 330 12.25 12.19 6.89
C ASN A 330 12.07 12.52 5.40
N ASN A 331 12.90 11.94 4.53
CA ASN A 331 12.80 12.14 3.08
C ASN A 331 11.45 11.63 2.52
N SER A 332 10.89 10.58 3.10
CA SER A 332 9.55 10.06 2.79
C SER A 332 8.46 11.12 2.98
N ASP A 333 8.46 11.79 4.14
CA ASP A 333 7.44 12.80 4.49
C ASP A 333 7.55 14.04 3.58
N ARG A 334 8.77 14.41 3.17
CA ARG A 334 8.99 15.50 2.19
C ARG A 334 8.41 15.17 0.83
N ILE A 335 8.71 13.98 0.30
CA ILE A 335 8.22 13.55 -1.01
C ILE A 335 6.70 13.50 -1.00
N LEU A 336 6.11 12.90 0.03
CA LEU A 336 4.68 12.81 0.18
C LEU A 336 4.04 14.20 0.28
N GLY A 337 4.62 15.11 1.07
CA GLY A 337 4.14 16.48 1.22
C GLY A 337 4.18 17.27 -0.08
N PHE A 338 5.30 17.29 -0.79
CA PHE A 338 5.42 17.96 -2.09
C PHE A 338 4.50 17.34 -3.14
N GLY A 339 4.40 16.00 -3.16
CA GLY A 339 3.52 15.30 -4.07
C GLY A 339 2.05 15.65 -3.83
N LEU A 340 1.61 15.68 -2.57
CA LEU A 340 0.23 16.06 -2.21
C LEU A 340 -0.08 17.54 -2.53
N ILE A 341 0.87 18.44 -2.34
CA ILE A 341 0.73 19.83 -2.77
C ILE A 341 0.51 19.91 -4.29
N PHE A 342 1.31 19.17 -5.05
CA PHE A 342 1.19 19.13 -6.51
C PHE A 342 -0.15 18.53 -6.96
N VAL A 343 -0.58 17.42 -6.34
CA VAL A 343 -1.89 16.80 -6.58
C VAL A 343 -3.03 17.76 -6.25
N ALA A 344 -2.95 18.49 -5.14
CA ALA A 344 -3.97 19.46 -4.77
C ALA A 344 -4.05 20.64 -5.76
N LEU A 345 -2.92 21.11 -6.28
CA LEU A 345 -2.88 22.13 -7.35
C LEU A 345 -3.53 21.62 -8.63
N LEU A 346 -3.23 20.39 -9.05
CA LEU A 346 -3.89 19.76 -10.20
C LEU A 346 -5.40 19.61 -9.96
N GLY A 347 -5.81 19.26 -8.74
CA GLY A 347 -7.23 19.19 -8.35
C GLY A 347 -7.93 20.54 -8.45
N ILE A 348 -7.29 21.62 -8.03
CA ILE A 348 -7.82 23.00 -8.21
C ILE A 348 -7.93 23.34 -9.69
N MET A 349 -6.90 23.03 -10.49
CA MET A 349 -6.92 23.25 -11.94
C MET A 349 -8.07 22.50 -12.60
N GLU A 350 -8.35 21.25 -12.18
CA GLU A 350 -9.45 20.47 -12.71
C GLU A 350 -10.81 21.07 -12.34
N GLN A 351 -11.00 21.55 -11.12
CA GLN A 351 -12.25 22.24 -10.73
C GLN A 351 -12.47 23.53 -11.52
N VAL A 352 -11.39 24.31 -11.72
CA VAL A 352 -11.45 25.51 -12.58
C VAL A 352 -11.77 25.14 -14.02
N ARG A 353 -11.17 24.07 -14.55
CA ARG A 353 -11.47 23.52 -15.88
C ARG A 353 -12.96 23.20 -16.02
N LEU A 354 -13.53 22.45 -15.07
CA LEU A 354 -14.94 22.07 -15.09
C LEU A 354 -15.88 23.28 -15.05
N ILE A 355 -15.54 24.30 -14.28
CA ILE A 355 -16.34 25.55 -14.22
C ILE A 355 -16.24 26.33 -15.54
N LEU A 356 -15.07 26.34 -16.18
CA LEU A 356 -14.83 27.08 -17.41
C LEU A 356 -15.31 26.32 -18.65
N SER A 357 -15.26 24.99 -18.67
CA SER A 357 -15.66 24.17 -19.83
C SER A 357 -17.09 24.45 -20.26
N ALA A 358 -17.99 24.67 -19.30
CA ALA A 358 -19.39 25.04 -19.57
C ALA A 358 -19.57 26.41 -20.28
N ARG A 359 -18.50 27.19 -20.45
CA ARG A 359 -18.54 28.57 -21.01
C ARG A 359 -17.55 28.80 -22.15
N VAL A 360 -16.86 27.75 -22.60
CA VAL A 360 -15.86 27.86 -23.67
C VAL A 360 -16.50 28.36 -24.96
N SER A 361 -15.89 29.35 -25.57
CA SER A 361 -16.24 29.91 -26.87
C SER A 361 -15.02 29.88 -27.77
N GLU A 362 -15.19 29.71 -29.05
CA GLU A 362 -14.14 29.82 -30.08
C GLU A 362 -13.42 31.18 -30.04
N ARG A 363 -14.08 32.21 -29.46
CA ARG A 363 -13.51 33.55 -29.28
C ARG A 363 -12.47 33.65 -28.15
N TRP A 364 -12.31 32.59 -27.36
CA TRP A 364 -11.35 32.60 -26.26
C TRP A 364 -9.90 32.47 -26.76
N PRO A 365 -8.92 33.02 -26.01
CA PRO A 365 -7.51 32.84 -26.35
C PRO A 365 -7.13 31.35 -26.43
N ARG A 366 -6.26 30.98 -27.38
CA ARG A 366 -5.85 29.58 -27.61
C ARG A 366 -5.36 28.86 -26.35
N PHE A 367 -4.65 29.55 -25.44
CA PHE A 367 -4.18 28.95 -24.20
C PHE A 367 -5.33 28.52 -23.28
N MET A 368 -6.44 29.28 -23.24
CA MET A 368 -7.62 28.91 -22.44
C MET A 368 -8.38 27.75 -23.06
N GLN A 369 -8.48 27.72 -24.39
CA GLN A 369 -9.06 26.56 -25.09
C GLN A 369 -8.24 25.29 -24.83
N LEU A 370 -6.89 25.39 -24.83
CA LEU A 370 -5.99 24.29 -24.50
C LEU A 370 -6.13 23.88 -23.04
N PHE A 371 -6.21 24.85 -22.11
CA PHE A 371 -6.41 24.60 -20.69
C PHE A 371 -7.64 23.74 -20.40
N VAL A 372 -8.74 24.05 -21.07
CA VAL A 372 -10.01 23.32 -20.89
C VAL A 372 -9.98 21.93 -21.52
N LYS A 373 -9.18 21.70 -22.57
CA LYS A 373 -9.02 20.38 -23.20
C LYS A 373 -8.19 19.38 -22.40
N ILE A 374 -7.38 19.86 -21.45
CA ILE A 374 -6.51 18.98 -20.64
C ILE A 374 -7.33 18.43 -19.46
N HIS A 375 -7.42 17.11 -19.35
CA HIS A 375 -7.99 16.44 -18.16
C HIS A 375 -6.93 16.30 -17.08
N TYR A 376 -6.87 17.26 -16.16
CA TYR A 376 -5.88 17.27 -15.07
C TYR A 376 -6.08 16.11 -14.09
N SER A 377 -7.30 15.56 -13.99
CA SER A 377 -7.61 14.37 -13.19
C SER A 377 -6.78 13.15 -13.57
N LYS A 378 -6.49 12.94 -14.87
CA LYS A 378 -5.62 11.84 -15.34
C LYS A 378 -4.19 11.98 -14.83
N VAL A 379 -3.65 13.20 -14.94
CA VAL A 379 -2.30 13.51 -14.44
C VAL A 379 -2.25 13.39 -12.92
N MET A 380 -3.30 13.86 -12.24
CA MET A 380 -3.43 13.81 -10.78
C MET A 380 -3.38 12.37 -10.25
N ILE A 381 -4.09 11.42 -10.90
CA ILE A 381 -4.07 10.00 -10.50
C ILE A 381 -2.66 9.41 -10.67
N LEU A 382 -2.03 9.63 -11.83
CA LEU A 382 -0.68 9.11 -12.09
C LEU A 382 0.34 9.66 -11.09
N VAL A 383 0.29 10.97 -10.83
CA VAL A 383 1.16 11.61 -9.83
C VAL A 383 0.89 11.05 -8.44
N MET A 384 -0.38 10.87 -8.07
CA MET A 384 -0.75 10.33 -6.76
C MET A 384 -0.28 8.90 -6.56
N ILE A 385 -0.45 8.03 -7.57
CA ILE A 385 0.09 6.66 -7.56
C ILE A 385 1.60 6.68 -7.38
N PHE A 386 2.29 7.53 -8.15
CA PHE A 386 3.73 7.68 -8.08
C PHE A 386 4.21 8.15 -6.70
N VAL A 387 3.61 9.20 -6.17
CA VAL A 387 3.91 9.75 -4.84
C VAL A 387 3.66 8.69 -3.75
N PHE A 388 2.57 7.94 -3.86
CA PHE A 388 2.23 6.87 -2.92
C PHE A 388 3.26 5.75 -2.95
N ILE A 389 3.57 5.19 -4.13
CA ILE A 389 4.55 4.11 -4.27
C ILE A 389 5.90 4.55 -3.71
N THR A 390 6.33 5.76 -4.05
CA THR A 390 7.58 6.34 -3.61
C THR A 390 7.63 6.50 -2.09
N ALA A 391 6.66 7.16 -1.51
CA ALA A 391 6.59 7.42 -0.07
C ALA A 391 6.48 6.12 0.73
N PHE A 392 5.66 5.16 0.26
CA PHE A 392 5.50 3.86 0.90
C PHE A 392 6.78 3.02 0.83
N SER A 393 7.48 3.03 -0.31
CA SER A 393 8.76 2.34 -0.47
C SER A 393 9.82 2.87 0.50
N PHE A 394 9.92 4.20 0.65
CA PHE A 394 10.81 4.79 1.66
C PHE A 394 10.44 4.40 3.08
N LYS A 395 9.15 4.42 3.42
CA LYS A 395 8.68 4.03 4.75
C LYS A 395 8.99 2.56 5.04
N LEU A 396 8.81 1.67 4.06
CA LEU A 396 9.16 0.26 4.19
C LEU A 396 10.67 0.06 4.41
N ILE A 397 11.50 0.74 3.61
CA ILE A 397 12.97 0.68 3.75
C ILE A 397 13.39 1.14 5.16
N MET A 398 12.83 2.24 5.66
CA MET A 398 13.12 2.74 7.01
C MET A 398 12.72 1.75 8.11
N VAL A 399 11.54 1.10 7.97
CA VAL A 399 11.08 0.09 8.94
C VAL A 399 12.02 -1.12 8.92
N MET A 400 12.43 -1.57 7.72
CA MET A 400 13.40 -2.67 7.58
C MET A 400 14.77 -2.32 8.17
N GLN A 401 15.29 -1.13 7.88
CA GLN A 401 16.56 -0.66 8.44
C GLN A 401 16.52 -0.62 9.97
N LYS A 402 15.44 -0.08 10.53
CA LYS A 402 15.26 -0.05 12.00
C LYS A 402 15.17 -1.45 12.61
N ALA A 403 14.43 -2.37 11.96
CA ALA A 403 14.36 -3.76 12.41
C ALA A 403 15.73 -4.46 12.38
N MET A 404 16.53 -4.21 11.32
CA MET A 404 17.90 -4.73 11.23
C MET A 404 18.82 -4.11 12.28
N GLU A 405 18.70 -2.80 12.54
CA GLU A 405 19.46 -2.11 13.59
C GLU A 405 19.10 -2.63 14.98
N ASP A 406 17.80 -2.79 15.27
CA ASP A 406 17.32 -3.34 16.54
C ASP A 406 17.82 -4.78 16.74
N GLU A 407 17.85 -5.61 15.71
CA GLU A 407 18.39 -6.98 15.76
C GLU A 407 19.90 -6.97 15.94
N HIS A 408 20.62 -6.09 15.22
CA HIS A 408 22.06 -5.94 15.42
C HIS A 408 22.40 -5.49 16.86
N LEU A 409 21.66 -4.52 17.38
CA LEU A 409 21.81 -4.08 18.77
C LEU A 409 21.50 -5.21 19.77
N ARG A 410 20.51 -6.07 19.48
CA ARG A 410 20.22 -7.26 20.30
C ARG A 410 21.38 -8.24 20.30
N VAL A 411 21.94 -8.55 19.12
CA VAL A 411 23.10 -9.44 19.01
C VAL A 411 24.27 -8.87 19.80
N LEU A 412 24.60 -7.60 19.62
CA LEU A 412 25.68 -6.94 20.37
C LEU A 412 25.44 -6.92 21.87
N ALA A 413 24.19 -6.72 22.31
CA ALA A 413 23.86 -6.64 23.73
C ALA A 413 23.84 -8.00 24.45
N PHE A 414 23.54 -9.10 23.74
CA PHE A 414 23.26 -10.39 24.35
C PHE A 414 24.15 -11.54 23.89
N THR A 415 25.07 -11.32 22.95
CA THR A 415 26.01 -12.35 22.46
C THR A 415 27.43 -12.02 22.89
N ASP A 416 28.22 -13.02 23.26
CA ASP A 416 29.65 -12.90 23.46
C ASP A 416 30.38 -13.02 22.12
N ASN A 417 31.15 -11.98 21.77
CA ASN A 417 31.78 -11.85 20.44
C ASN A 417 32.82 -12.94 20.14
N LEU A 418 33.45 -13.52 21.16
CA LEU A 418 34.48 -14.55 20.97
C LEU A 418 33.85 -15.94 20.81
N SER A 419 32.95 -16.27 21.73
CA SER A 419 32.33 -17.60 21.78
C SER A 419 31.12 -17.78 20.86
N GLY A 420 30.48 -16.66 20.46
CA GLY A 420 29.22 -16.69 19.72
C GLY A 420 28.00 -17.19 20.52
N LEU A 421 28.19 -17.50 21.81
CA LEU A 421 27.13 -17.88 22.74
C LEU A 421 26.48 -16.65 23.37
N GLY A 422 25.43 -16.85 24.19
CA GLY A 422 24.90 -15.78 25.03
C GLY A 422 25.98 -15.20 25.96
N ASN A 423 25.98 -13.90 26.13
CA ASN A 423 26.89 -13.25 27.11
C ASN A 423 26.29 -13.27 28.53
N ARG A 424 27.02 -12.73 29.52
CA ARG A 424 26.57 -12.66 30.91
C ARG A 424 25.21 -11.98 31.07
N GLN A 425 24.91 -10.93 30.27
CA GLN A 425 23.61 -10.23 30.33
C GLN A 425 22.47 -11.11 29.79
N PHE A 426 22.73 -11.86 28.75
CA PHE A 426 21.78 -12.86 28.23
C PHE A 426 21.45 -13.90 29.28
N LEU A 427 22.48 -14.49 29.93
CA LEU A 427 22.30 -15.47 30.98
C LEU A 427 21.46 -14.90 32.13
N GLN A 428 21.83 -13.72 32.65
CA GLN A 428 21.09 -13.07 33.75
C GLN A 428 19.62 -12.89 33.40
N ARG A 429 19.33 -12.35 32.22
CA ARG A 429 17.94 -12.15 31.76
C ARG A 429 17.15 -13.45 31.67
N LYS A 430 17.79 -14.53 31.21
CA LYS A 430 17.15 -15.85 31.12
C LYS A 430 16.91 -16.45 32.49
N ILE A 431 17.85 -16.28 33.43
CA ILE A 431 17.75 -16.70 34.82
C ILE A 431 16.61 -15.96 35.54
N ASP A 432 16.55 -14.63 35.40
CA ASP A 432 15.46 -13.81 35.96
C ASP A 432 14.08 -14.24 35.41
N LEU A 433 14.03 -14.66 34.15
CA LEU A 433 12.81 -15.18 33.54
C LEU A 433 12.38 -16.51 34.13
N LEU A 434 13.31 -17.44 34.37
CA LEU A 434 13.05 -18.70 35.07
C LEU A 434 12.45 -18.46 36.44
N ASP A 435 13.06 -17.55 37.21
CA ASP A 435 12.60 -17.20 38.56
C ASP A 435 11.24 -16.51 38.56
N SER A 436 11.00 -15.58 37.61
CA SER A 436 9.71 -14.89 37.51
C SER A 436 8.55 -15.81 37.10
N GLN A 437 8.84 -16.83 36.30
CA GLN A 437 7.88 -17.83 35.87
C GLN A 437 7.77 -19.01 36.85
N ARG A 438 8.56 -19.03 37.90
CA ARG A 438 8.69 -20.17 38.81
C ARG A 438 8.91 -21.49 38.08
N ALA A 439 9.82 -21.46 37.09
CA ALA A 439 10.09 -22.61 36.25
C ALA A 439 10.65 -23.79 37.07
N THR A 440 10.19 -24.99 36.75
CA THR A 440 10.63 -26.26 37.36
C THR A 440 11.04 -27.25 36.29
N GLY A 441 11.63 -28.39 36.65
CA GLY A 441 11.95 -29.46 35.70
C GLY A 441 13.10 -29.13 34.74
N TYR A 442 13.97 -28.21 35.10
CA TYR A 442 15.21 -27.88 34.38
C TYR A 442 16.43 -28.30 35.16
N ALA A 443 17.56 -28.41 34.46
CA ALA A 443 18.86 -28.59 35.08
C ALA A 443 19.86 -27.57 34.53
N VAL A 444 20.88 -27.30 35.33
CA VAL A 444 21.99 -26.43 35.00
C VAL A 444 23.27 -27.23 34.82
N ILE A 445 24.02 -26.90 33.78
CA ILE A 445 25.39 -27.33 33.55
C ILE A 445 26.28 -26.10 33.75
N PHE A 446 27.22 -26.16 34.72
CA PHE A 446 28.25 -25.15 34.88
C PHE A 446 29.59 -25.74 34.42
N MET A 447 30.31 -25.00 33.59
CA MET A 447 31.50 -25.50 32.89
C MET A 447 32.64 -24.49 33.00
N ASP A 448 33.87 -25.00 33.04
CA ASP A 448 35.10 -24.18 33.14
C ASP A 448 36.21 -24.82 32.29
N ILE A 449 36.85 -24.02 31.42
CA ILE A 449 37.96 -24.48 30.58
C ILE A 449 39.18 -24.72 31.43
N ASN A 450 39.71 -25.94 31.45
CA ASN A 450 40.93 -26.25 32.18
C ASN A 450 42.16 -25.66 31.45
N ASP A 451 43.10 -25.15 32.21
CA ASP A 451 44.42 -24.69 31.76
C ASP A 451 44.39 -23.63 30.64
N LEU A 452 43.30 -22.82 30.52
CA LEU A 452 43.23 -21.73 29.56
C LEU A 452 44.37 -20.71 29.75
N LYS A 453 44.70 -20.41 30.99
CA LYS A 453 45.84 -19.52 31.30
C LYS A 453 47.16 -20.11 30.81
N TYR A 454 47.39 -21.41 31.05
CA TYR A 454 48.58 -22.10 30.54
C TYR A 454 48.66 -22.04 29.02
N THR A 455 47.54 -22.26 28.34
CA THR A 455 47.46 -22.14 26.87
C THR A 455 47.81 -20.72 26.40
N ASN A 456 47.28 -19.69 27.05
CA ASN A 456 47.59 -18.30 26.73
C ASN A 456 49.06 -17.97 26.91
N ASP A 457 49.64 -18.40 28.08
CA ASP A 457 51.01 -18.06 28.47
C ASP A 457 52.05 -18.79 27.59
N HIS A 458 51.80 -20.03 27.14
CA HIS A 458 52.77 -20.85 26.40
C HIS A 458 52.54 -20.89 24.88
N PHE A 459 51.27 -20.73 24.40
CA PHE A 459 50.91 -20.83 22.98
C PHE A 459 50.34 -19.51 22.41
N GLY A 460 50.19 -18.49 23.26
CA GLY A 460 49.69 -17.18 22.89
C GLY A 460 48.15 -17.07 22.95
N HIS A 461 47.67 -15.84 22.99
CA HIS A 461 46.22 -15.53 23.12
C HIS A 461 45.36 -16.05 21.96
N ASP A 462 45.93 -16.11 20.75
CA ASP A 462 45.20 -16.65 19.58
C ASP A 462 44.82 -18.13 19.77
N CYS A 463 45.74 -18.92 20.41
CA CYS A 463 45.46 -20.32 20.75
C CYS A 463 44.42 -20.44 21.89
N GLY A 464 44.45 -19.52 22.87
CA GLY A 464 43.41 -19.45 23.89
C GLY A 464 42.05 -19.09 23.34
N ASP A 465 42.00 -18.15 22.40
CA ASP A 465 40.77 -17.80 21.68
C ASP A 465 40.23 -18.97 20.83
N GLN A 466 41.13 -19.74 20.19
CA GLN A 466 40.76 -20.97 19.47
C GLN A 466 40.17 -22.01 20.45
N LEU A 467 40.80 -22.22 21.61
CA LEU A 467 40.31 -23.13 22.64
C LEU A 467 38.88 -22.74 23.13
N ILE A 468 38.65 -21.44 23.38
CA ILE A 468 37.33 -20.92 23.74
C ILE A 468 36.31 -21.23 22.65
N LYS A 469 36.64 -20.98 21.37
CA LYS A 469 35.74 -21.27 20.23
C LYS A 469 35.43 -22.75 20.09
N MET A 470 36.42 -23.64 20.26
CA MET A 470 36.24 -25.10 20.22
C MET A 470 35.24 -25.54 21.30
N VAL A 471 35.45 -25.11 22.54
CA VAL A 471 34.55 -25.42 23.66
C VAL A 471 33.14 -24.84 23.42
N SER A 472 33.06 -23.62 22.92
CA SER A 472 31.78 -22.95 22.65
C SER A 472 30.97 -23.70 21.59
N ASN A 473 31.62 -24.18 20.54
CA ASN A 473 30.95 -24.97 19.49
C ASN A 473 30.41 -26.29 20.04
N ALA A 474 31.20 -27.04 20.82
CA ALA A 474 30.76 -28.28 21.47
C ALA A 474 29.55 -28.04 22.40
N ILE A 475 29.59 -26.96 23.19
CA ILE A 475 28.48 -26.58 24.09
C ILE A 475 27.24 -26.25 23.28
N LYS A 476 27.37 -25.41 22.21
CA LYS A 476 26.27 -24.97 21.37
C LYS A 476 25.56 -26.14 20.74
N ASP A 477 26.30 -27.00 20.06
CA ASP A 477 25.74 -28.14 19.30
C ASP A 477 24.97 -29.11 20.22
N ALA A 478 25.52 -29.39 21.41
CA ALA A 478 24.86 -30.26 22.38
C ALA A 478 23.61 -29.63 23.01
N VAL A 479 23.63 -28.31 23.30
CA VAL A 479 22.51 -27.58 23.92
C VAL A 479 21.39 -27.32 22.92
N ASP A 480 21.71 -26.96 21.67
CA ASP A 480 20.71 -26.70 20.60
C ASP A 480 19.89 -27.97 20.33
N ASN A 481 20.51 -29.18 20.44
CA ASN A 481 19.83 -30.46 20.29
C ASN A 481 18.94 -30.83 21.50
N ALA A 482 19.06 -30.15 22.62
CA ALA A 482 18.41 -30.50 23.89
C ALA A 482 17.42 -29.46 24.42
N ASN A 483 16.91 -28.58 23.54
CA ASN A 483 15.94 -27.54 23.91
C ASN A 483 16.38 -26.74 25.16
N GLY A 484 17.59 -26.19 25.14
CA GLY A 484 18.18 -25.40 26.20
C GLY A 484 18.64 -24.02 25.77
N PHE A 485 19.33 -23.32 26.67
CA PHE A 485 20.10 -22.12 26.33
C PHE A 485 21.45 -22.14 27.04
N CYS A 486 22.44 -21.53 26.43
CA CYS A 486 23.77 -21.46 26.99
C CYS A 486 24.40 -20.08 26.78
N GLY A 487 25.42 -19.79 27.59
CA GLY A 487 26.18 -18.57 27.50
C GLY A 487 27.50 -18.62 28.23
N ARG A 488 28.37 -17.65 27.95
CA ARG A 488 29.65 -17.45 28.61
C ARG A 488 29.48 -16.47 29.76
N SER A 489 29.73 -16.91 30.98
CA SER A 489 29.59 -16.13 32.22
C SER A 489 30.81 -15.28 32.53
N GLY A 490 32.00 -15.76 32.20
CA GLY A 490 33.29 -15.14 32.48
C GLY A 490 34.37 -15.63 31.51
N GLY A 491 35.63 -15.36 31.78
CA GLY A 491 36.75 -15.68 30.91
C GLY A 491 36.78 -17.11 30.38
N ASP A 492 36.72 -18.08 31.28
CA ASP A 492 36.76 -19.54 31.05
C ASP A 492 35.47 -20.27 31.46
N GLU A 493 34.47 -19.53 31.98
CA GLU A 493 33.24 -20.07 32.55
C GLU A 493 32.05 -20.03 31.59
N PHE A 494 31.30 -21.13 31.51
CA PHE A 494 30.09 -21.26 30.72
C PHE A 494 28.94 -21.83 31.54
N VAL A 495 27.74 -21.42 31.23
CA VAL A 495 26.51 -21.91 31.85
C VAL A 495 25.54 -22.35 30.79
N ALA A 496 24.95 -23.54 30.95
CA ALA A 496 23.84 -24.00 30.13
C ALA A 496 22.67 -24.43 31.01
N VAL A 497 21.47 -24.19 30.53
CA VAL A 497 20.20 -24.65 31.14
C VAL A 497 19.48 -25.57 30.16
N ILE A 498 19.09 -26.74 30.64
CA ILE A 498 18.53 -27.81 29.80
C ILE A 498 17.12 -28.16 30.25
N PHE A 499 16.25 -28.33 29.30
CA PHE A 499 14.87 -28.80 29.47
C PHE A 499 14.62 -30.03 28.57
N PRO A 500 13.96 -31.07 29.08
CA PRO A 500 13.66 -31.37 30.47
C PRO A 500 14.92 -31.82 31.23
N GLU A 501 14.88 -31.72 32.57
CA GLU A 501 16.00 -32.00 33.49
C GLU A 501 16.71 -33.35 33.25
N HIS A 502 15.98 -34.43 32.92
CA HIS A 502 16.56 -35.77 32.75
C HIS A 502 17.56 -35.89 31.58
N LEU A 503 17.56 -34.91 30.64
CA LEU A 503 18.49 -34.92 29.50
C LEU A 503 19.88 -34.40 29.89
N VAL A 504 20.04 -33.75 31.03
CA VAL A 504 21.26 -33.02 31.41
C VAL A 504 22.52 -33.87 31.44
N VAL A 505 22.40 -35.13 31.90
CA VAL A 505 23.55 -36.04 31.97
C VAL A 505 24.02 -36.45 30.57
N ASN A 506 23.06 -36.67 29.65
CA ASN A 506 23.38 -37.01 28.27
C ASN A 506 24.01 -35.79 27.55
N VAL A 507 23.47 -34.58 27.76
CA VAL A 507 24.05 -33.35 27.21
C VAL A 507 25.47 -33.10 27.72
N ALA A 508 25.70 -33.26 29.02
CA ALA A 508 27.04 -33.10 29.59
C ALA A 508 28.05 -34.14 29.04
N LYS A 509 27.59 -35.35 28.77
CA LYS A 509 28.40 -36.40 28.13
C LYS A 509 28.68 -36.05 26.67
N GLN A 510 27.65 -35.62 25.93
CA GLN A 510 27.76 -35.21 24.52
C GLN A 510 28.76 -34.04 24.36
N ILE A 511 28.73 -33.02 25.23
CA ILE A 511 29.70 -31.92 25.20
C ILE A 511 31.14 -32.44 25.30
N ARG A 512 31.41 -33.41 26.15
CA ARG A 512 32.75 -34.00 26.26
C ARG A 512 33.14 -34.80 25.02
N GLU A 513 32.24 -35.60 24.48
CA GLU A 513 32.46 -36.40 23.26
C GLU A 513 32.72 -35.50 22.06
N ASP A 514 31.90 -34.44 21.88
CA ASP A 514 32.05 -33.46 20.78
C ASP A 514 33.38 -32.69 20.92
N LEU A 515 33.76 -32.32 22.13
CA LEU A 515 35.04 -31.63 22.39
C LEU A 515 36.24 -32.50 22.05
N GLU A 516 36.23 -33.79 22.42
CA GLU A 516 37.27 -34.74 22.00
C GLU A 516 37.31 -34.96 20.50
N ALA A 517 36.17 -35.08 19.85
CA ALA A 517 36.07 -35.19 18.37
C ALA A 517 36.64 -33.94 17.68
N ILE A 518 36.35 -32.74 18.18
CA ILE A 518 36.89 -31.48 17.65
C ILE A 518 38.40 -31.44 17.82
N LYS A 519 38.92 -31.84 19.00
CA LYS A 519 40.34 -31.88 19.31
C LYS A 519 41.10 -32.84 18.37
N GLU A 520 40.57 -34.04 18.12
CA GLU A 520 41.16 -35.02 17.18
C GLU A 520 41.18 -34.49 15.75
N ARG A 521 40.11 -33.82 15.34
CA ARG A 521 39.97 -33.24 14.00
C ARG A 521 40.95 -32.09 13.76
N GLU A 522 41.06 -31.17 14.72
CA GLU A 522 41.85 -29.94 14.59
C GLU A 522 43.35 -30.12 14.93
N LYS A 523 43.70 -31.21 15.61
CA LYS A 523 45.12 -31.58 15.99
C LYS A 523 45.88 -30.43 16.63
N VAL A 524 45.25 -29.74 17.57
CA VAL A 524 45.81 -28.56 18.25
C VAL A 524 47.00 -28.94 19.14
N PRO A 525 48.04 -28.07 19.28
CA PRO A 525 49.25 -28.35 20.08
C PRO A 525 49.07 -28.12 21.59
N PHE A 526 47.91 -27.64 22.02
CA PHE A 526 47.62 -27.27 23.39
C PHE A 526 46.60 -28.21 24.05
N PRO A 527 46.55 -28.29 25.38
CA PRO A 527 45.59 -29.15 26.07
C PRO A 527 44.15 -28.63 25.87
N VAL A 528 43.25 -29.55 25.62
CA VAL A 528 41.81 -29.28 25.49
C VAL A 528 41.08 -30.10 26.52
N SER A 529 40.52 -29.45 27.52
CA SER A 529 39.79 -30.12 28.60
C SER A 529 38.79 -29.18 29.26
N LEU A 530 37.68 -29.74 29.73
CA LEU A 530 36.56 -29.01 30.31
C LEU A 530 36.13 -29.67 31.63
N SER A 531 36.07 -28.91 32.71
CA SER A 531 35.46 -29.33 33.96
C SER A 531 33.97 -29.05 33.95
N ILE A 532 33.14 -30.01 34.33
CA ILE A 532 31.70 -29.95 34.23
C ILE A 532 31.03 -30.30 35.56
N GLY A 533 30.10 -29.43 35.99
CA GLY A 533 29.20 -29.68 37.12
C GLY A 533 27.74 -29.59 36.71
N VAL A 534 26.95 -30.53 37.18
CA VAL A 534 25.52 -30.61 36.81
C VAL A 534 24.67 -30.55 38.09
N ALA A 535 23.55 -29.80 38.05
CA ALA A 535 22.55 -29.78 39.12
C ALA A 535 21.14 -29.68 38.55
N GLY A 536 20.27 -30.57 39.00
CA GLY A 536 18.87 -30.60 38.61
C GLY A 536 17.98 -29.88 39.61
N TYR A 537 16.95 -29.20 39.14
CA TYR A 537 15.97 -28.54 40.00
C TYR A 537 15.24 -29.52 40.90
N SER A 538 14.71 -30.62 40.35
CA SER A 538 13.92 -31.61 41.10
C SER A 538 14.77 -32.39 42.12
N GLU A 539 16.02 -32.69 41.80
CA GLU A 539 16.97 -33.29 42.71
C GLU A 539 17.19 -32.39 43.94
N LEU A 540 17.38 -31.08 43.71
CA LEU A 540 17.64 -30.13 44.79
C LEU A 540 16.38 -29.86 45.62
N ALA A 541 15.21 -29.79 44.96
CA ALA A 541 13.94 -29.62 45.65
C ALA A 541 13.64 -30.79 46.59
N ALA A 542 13.93 -32.04 46.18
CA ALA A 542 13.80 -33.21 47.01
C ALA A 542 14.81 -33.21 48.16
N ALA A 543 16.08 -32.80 47.96
CA ALA A 543 17.12 -32.77 48.96
C ALA A 543 16.87 -31.74 50.07
N GLU A 544 16.23 -30.62 49.75
CA GLU A 544 15.88 -29.54 50.72
C GLU A 544 14.53 -29.78 51.42
N HIS A 545 13.84 -30.94 51.17
CA HIS A 545 12.54 -31.26 51.74
C HIS A 545 11.46 -30.18 51.53
N LEU A 546 11.51 -29.51 50.40
CA LEU A 546 10.59 -28.40 50.11
C LEU A 546 9.16 -28.89 49.91
N ALA A 547 8.20 -28.19 50.47
CA ALA A 547 6.80 -28.42 50.20
C ALA A 547 6.49 -28.06 48.75
N GLU A 548 5.42 -28.66 48.16
CA GLU A 548 5.01 -28.40 46.77
C GLU A 548 4.83 -26.91 46.38
N LYS A 549 4.71 -26.03 47.39
CA LYS A 549 4.53 -24.57 47.21
C LYS A 549 5.81 -23.77 47.26
N ASP A 550 6.92 -24.37 47.68
CA ASP A 550 8.19 -23.69 47.86
C ASP A 550 8.96 -23.71 46.53
N PHE A 551 9.66 -22.60 46.24
CA PHE A 551 10.39 -22.38 45.01
C PHE A 551 11.88 -22.21 45.28
N ILE A 552 12.71 -22.88 44.46
CA ILE A 552 14.16 -22.71 44.46
C ILE A 552 14.54 -21.73 43.36
N SER A 553 15.29 -20.68 43.71
CA SER A 553 15.81 -19.74 42.70
C SER A 553 16.82 -20.44 41.78
N ALA A 554 16.83 -20.01 40.50
CA ALA A 554 17.77 -20.50 39.51
C ALA A 554 19.24 -20.24 39.94
N ASP A 555 19.52 -19.15 40.62
CA ASP A 555 20.83 -18.87 41.21
C ASP A 555 21.27 -19.93 42.23
N TYR A 556 20.35 -20.51 42.99
CA TYR A 556 20.69 -21.59 43.88
C TYR A 556 21.11 -22.85 43.15
N VAL A 557 20.38 -23.21 42.07
CA VAL A 557 20.72 -24.35 41.22
C VAL A 557 22.08 -24.15 40.55
N ILE A 558 22.35 -22.94 40.05
CA ILE A 558 23.63 -22.55 39.42
C ILE A 558 24.78 -22.72 40.45
N ARG A 559 24.63 -22.20 41.68
CA ARG A 559 25.66 -22.34 42.72
C ARG A 559 25.92 -23.81 43.09
N LYS A 560 24.94 -24.70 43.02
CA LYS A 560 25.16 -26.14 43.26
C LYS A 560 25.88 -26.80 42.08
N ALA A 561 25.56 -26.40 40.83
CA ALA A 561 26.30 -26.87 39.66
C ALA A 561 27.77 -26.40 39.70
N ASP A 562 28.03 -25.13 40.02
CA ASP A 562 29.38 -24.58 40.21
C ASP A 562 30.18 -25.38 41.23
N LYS A 563 29.63 -25.62 42.43
CA LYS A 563 30.31 -26.44 43.45
C LYS A 563 30.66 -27.85 42.96
N ARG A 564 29.85 -28.44 42.09
CA ARG A 564 30.11 -29.76 41.49
C ARG A 564 31.18 -29.67 40.40
N MET A 565 31.17 -28.63 39.59
CA MET A 565 32.22 -28.33 38.62
C MET A 565 33.58 -28.14 39.31
N TYR A 566 33.62 -27.38 40.42
CA TYR A 566 34.86 -27.17 41.16
C TYR A 566 35.46 -28.50 41.70
N LYS A 567 34.63 -29.45 42.15
CA LYS A 567 35.10 -30.80 42.52
C LYS A 567 35.68 -31.57 41.33
N ASP A 568 35.09 -31.46 40.16
CA ASP A 568 35.59 -32.05 38.92
C ASP A 568 36.93 -31.43 38.51
N LYS A 569 37.08 -30.10 38.66
CA LYS A 569 38.32 -29.35 38.42
C LYS A 569 39.44 -29.78 39.37
N CYS A 570 39.14 -30.02 40.65
CA CYS A 570 40.13 -30.55 41.62
C CYS A 570 40.63 -31.95 41.22
N ARG A 571 39.72 -32.84 40.82
CA ARG A 571 40.09 -34.18 40.33
C ARG A 571 40.97 -34.12 39.07
N TYR A 572 40.65 -33.26 38.14
CA TYR A 572 41.47 -33.05 36.96
C TYR A 572 42.88 -32.62 37.31
N ARG A 573 43.05 -31.65 38.22
CA ARG A 573 44.38 -31.19 38.71
C ARG A 573 45.17 -32.31 39.38
N GLU A 574 44.55 -33.09 40.29
CA GLU A 574 45.21 -34.22 40.93
C GLU A 574 45.68 -35.28 39.92
N GLN A 575 44.92 -35.53 38.87
CA GLN A 575 45.28 -36.49 37.81
C GLN A 575 46.44 -35.97 36.96
N ARG A 576 46.44 -34.69 36.62
CA ARG A 576 47.51 -34.04 35.90
C ARG A 576 48.82 -34.08 36.68
N ASP A 577 48.79 -33.63 37.95
CA ASP A 577 49.97 -33.60 38.81
C ASP A 577 50.58 -34.99 39.02
N LYS A 578 49.74 -36.03 39.14
CA LYS A 578 50.17 -37.45 39.17
C LYS A 578 50.80 -37.92 37.87
N ALA A 579 50.32 -37.43 36.72
CA ALA A 579 50.88 -37.77 35.42
C ALA A 579 52.26 -37.12 35.23
N GLU A 580 52.38 -35.83 35.63
CA GLU A 580 53.65 -35.10 35.57
C GLU A 580 54.72 -35.67 36.50
N MET A 581 54.35 -36.27 37.66
CA MET A 581 55.33 -36.96 38.59
C MET A 581 55.81 -38.34 38.09
N LYS A 582 55.15 -38.89 37.05
CA LYS A 582 55.47 -40.18 36.44
C LYS A 582 56.38 -40.06 35.22
N VAL A 583 56.60 -38.85 34.71
CA VAL A 583 57.49 -38.54 33.58
C VAL A 583 58.81 -38.00 34.16
#